data_f9ce24866e85da84e09e4ca96400de28
#
_entry.id   f9ce24866e85da84e09e4ca96400de28
#
_cell.length_a   1.000
_cell.length_b   1.000
_cell.length_c   1.000
_cell.angle_alpha   90.00
_cell.angle_beta   90.00
_cell.angle_gamma   90.00
#
_symmetry.space_group_name_H-M   'P 1'
#
loop_
_entity.id
_entity.type
_entity.pdbx_description
1 polymer ?
#
loop_
_entity_poly.entity_id
_entity_poly.type
_entity_poly.pdbx_seq_one_letter_code
_entity_poly.pdbx_strand_id
1 'polypeptide(L)'
;MRYLNAYLLGGASHATETHSDKRDWYHACPYQADRWRLEVSMTVSGQPTRSVIGYGGSNLLSYAEYGCRNGYPVLVQHGMIASIRDYHLFDHLIEEGVHLISVARPGYGESSPYAMSNMAEWGDIVSVLVDKLHLPHFDVLGISSGAPYSYAIGYRLPDKVRSIFILSGTPALYDDGIVAFWPYPIERNAEIGELQMLAKDLFFSGLAEEDLLRNDIRDSMMNNCFGIAQDLRLRCVDWGFCLADVRQHVYMQHSRADSQVPFITAEMTSKMLPDCRFEIREHGEHFSSEILDDFIETAMIPLLQIVGQPGAHAPHGVEARQVTTSAH
;
A
#
# COMPACT_ATOMS: atom_id res chain seq x y z
N MET A 1 15.06 -10.22 23.11
CA MET A 1 15.35 -8.80 22.88
C MET A 1 16.52 -8.52 21.92
N ARG A 2 17.53 -9.39 21.77
CA ARG A 2 18.65 -9.15 20.82
C ARG A 2 18.32 -9.40 19.33
N TYR A 3 17.22 -10.04 19.01
CA TYR A 3 16.84 -10.40 17.63
C TYR A 3 15.98 -9.35 16.91
N LEU A 4 15.41 -8.39 17.64
CA LEU A 4 14.53 -7.38 17.06
C LEU A 4 15.29 -6.24 16.34
N ASN A 5 16.53 -5.96 16.72
CA ASN A 5 17.35 -4.94 16.03
C ASN A 5 17.76 -5.37 14.61
N ALA A 6 17.69 -6.69 14.29
CA ALA A 6 17.91 -7.20 12.94
C ALA A 6 16.77 -6.90 11.97
N TYR A 7 15.63 -6.46 12.49
CA TYR A 7 14.43 -6.19 11.69
C TYR A 7 14.57 -4.98 10.75
N LEU A 8 15.47 -4.06 11.12
CA LEU A 8 15.66 -2.80 10.41
C LEU A 8 17.06 -2.66 9.79
N LEU A 9 18.00 -3.51 10.18
CA LEU A 9 19.40 -3.38 9.76
C LEU A 9 19.77 -4.63 8.97
N GLY A 10 19.55 -4.61 7.66
CA GLY A 10 19.95 -5.69 6.76
C GLY A 10 21.41 -6.08 6.94
N GLY A 11 21.66 -7.36 7.30
CA GLY A 11 22.84 -8.15 6.95
C GLY A 11 24.16 -7.81 7.63
N ALA A 12 24.56 -8.71 8.54
CA ALA A 12 25.91 -9.22 8.82
C ALA A 12 27.10 -8.26 8.95
N SER A 13 27.55 -8.05 10.16
CA SER A 13 28.87 -8.42 10.66
C SER A 13 29.15 -7.74 12.00
N HIS A 14 29.85 -8.46 12.89
CA HIS A 14 30.21 -8.02 14.22
C HIS A 14 30.97 -6.69 14.23
N ALA A 15 30.36 -5.65 14.79
CA ALA A 15 31.05 -4.48 15.29
C ALA A 15 30.25 -3.86 16.43
N THR A 16 30.94 -3.42 17.46
CA THR A 16 30.45 -2.81 18.68
C THR A 16 29.69 -1.52 18.40
N GLU A 17 28.41 -1.48 18.79
CA GLU A 17 27.48 -0.41 18.47
C GLU A 17 27.67 0.84 19.32
N THR A 18 27.77 1.96 18.65
CA THR A 18 27.52 3.29 19.21
C THR A 18 26.15 3.78 18.72
N HIS A 19 25.43 4.55 19.55
CA HIS A 19 24.04 5.01 19.40
C HIS A 19 23.71 5.86 18.16
N SER A 20 24.59 5.96 17.14
CA SER A 20 24.43 6.84 15.98
C SER A 20 23.67 6.23 14.79
N ASP A 21 23.46 4.90 14.73
CA ASP A 21 22.98 4.21 13.52
C ASP A 21 21.46 4.23 13.29
N LYS A 22 20.69 4.70 14.28
CA LYS A 22 19.23 4.75 14.12
C LYS A 22 18.72 5.94 13.29
N ARG A 23 19.54 6.96 13.10
CA ARG A 23 19.18 8.18 12.36
C ARG A 23 19.31 8.03 10.85
N ASP A 24 20.20 7.17 10.39
CA ASP A 24 20.50 7.03 8.96
C ASP A 24 19.39 6.30 8.18
N TRP A 25 18.53 5.56 8.86
CA TRP A 25 17.41 4.84 8.25
C TRP A 25 16.28 5.76 7.76
N TYR A 26 16.02 6.85 8.48
CA TYR A 26 15.03 7.85 8.07
C TYR A 26 15.57 8.81 7.00
N HIS A 27 16.90 8.93 6.90
CA HIS A 27 17.55 9.69 5.84
C HIS A 27 17.67 8.91 4.52
N ALA A 28 17.48 7.60 4.54
CA ALA A 28 17.39 6.77 3.34
C ALA A 28 15.99 6.74 2.72
N CYS A 29 14.97 7.25 3.42
CA CYS A 29 13.72 7.64 2.78
C CYS A 29 13.94 9.05 2.21
N PRO A 30 14.05 9.27 0.88
CA PRO A 30 14.46 10.55 0.30
C PRO A 30 13.32 11.58 0.33
N TYR A 31 12.70 11.74 1.47
CA TYR A 31 11.76 12.81 1.73
C TYR A 31 12.55 14.04 2.19
N GLN A 32 13.26 14.68 1.25
CA GLN A 32 13.94 15.93 1.54
C GLN A 32 12.91 17.05 1.71
N ALA A 33 12.86 17.62 2.91
CA ALA A 33 11.96 18.70 3.33
C ALA A 33 12.11 20.03 2.57
N ASP A 34 13.04 20.14 1.61
CA ASP A 34 13.41 21.41 1.00
C ASP A 34 12.65 21.78 -0.29
N ARG A 35 11.67 20.99 -0.74
CA ARG A 35 10.90 21.27 -1.97
C ARG A 35 9.52 21.94 -1.76
N TRP A 36 9.20 22.36 -0.56
CA TRP A 36 7.88 22.87 -0.16
C TRP A 36 7.64 24.37 -0.44
N ARG A 37 8.42 25.00 -1.30
CA ARG A 37 8.19 26.37 -1.76
C ARG A 37 8.06 26.45 -3.28
N LEU A 38 6.99 25.89 -3.81
CA LEU A 38 6.47 26.29 -5.10
C LEU A 38 4.99 26.62 -4.92
N GLU A 39 4.67 27.91 -5.01
CA GLU A 39 3.30 28.38 -5.20
C GLU A 39 2.79 27.82 -6.53
N VAL A 40 2.08 26.70 -6.51
CA VAL A 40 1.32 26.25 -7.66
C VAL A 40 -0.06 26.89 -7.56
N SER A 41 -0.19 28.04 -8.20
CA SER A 41 -1.49 28.58 -8.58
C SER A 41 -2.05 27.73 -9.72
N MET A 42 -2.65 26.61 -9.41
CA MET A 42 -3.58 25.92 -10.30
C MET A 42 -4.90 25.75 -9.56
N THR A 43 -5.94 26.35 -10.09
CA THR A 43 -7.32 26.12 -9.70
C THR A 43 -7.74 24.72 -10.14
N VAL A 44 -7.26 23.68 -9.43
CA VAL A 44 -7.87 22.36 -9.45
C VAL A 44 -9.18 22.49 -8.70
N SER A 45 -10.28 22.29 -9.38
CA SER A 45 -11.62 22.37 -8.81
C SER A 45 -11.82 21.23 -7.81
N GLY A 46 -11.58 21.50 -6.52
CA GLY A 46 -11.88 20.58 -5.45
C GLY A 46 -10.91 20.73 -4.28
N GLN A 47 -11.32 21.44 -3.24
CA GLN A 47 -10.61 21.41 -1.96
C GLN A 47 -10.55 19.95 -1.45
N PRO A 48 -9.42 19.51 -0.88
CA PRO A 48 -9.30 18.20 -0.23
C PRO A 48 -10.43 18.02 0.79
N THR A 49 -11.24 16.97 0.61
CA THR A 49 -12.34 16.69 1.54
C THR A 49 -11.99 15.46 2.36
N ARG A 50 -11.80 15.65 3.67
CA ARG A 50 -11.73 14.53 4.61
C ARG A 50 -13.09 14.26 5.20
N SER A 51 -13.43 12.99 5.30
CA SER A 51 -14.74 12.54 5.79
C SER A 51 -14.60 11.29 6.62
N VAL A 52 -15.61 11.02 7.42
CA VAL A 52 -15.77 9.77 8.15
C VAL A 52 -17.10 9.12 7.77
N ILE A 53 -17.13 7.80 7.76
CA ILE A 53 -18.34 7.01 7.54
C ILE A 53 -18.46 5.95 8.63
N GLY A 54 -19.66 5.72 9.13
CA GLY A 54 -19.92 4.65 10.09
C GLY A 54 -19.98 3.28 9.42
N TYR A 55 -19.43 2.27 10.09
CA TYR A 55 -19.55 0.86 9.71
C TYR A 55 -19.61 -0.05 10.95
N GLY A 56 -20.20 -1.21 10.84
CA GLY A 56 -20.17 -2.24 11.89
C GLY A 56 -20.52 -1.70 13.29
N GLY A 57 -21.65 -1.04 13.46
CA GLY A 57 -22.09 -0.44 14.73
C GLY A 57 -21.59 0.99 14.91
N SER A 58 -20.72 1.24 15.91
CA SER A 58 -20.21 2.59 16.22
C SER A 58 -18.84 2.91 15.61
N ASN A 59 -18.29 2.00 14.78
CA ASN A 59 -16.98 2.21 14.20
C ASN A 59 -17.02 3.27 13.10
N LEU A 60 -15.93 4.04 12.98
CA LEU A 60 -15.74 5.08 11.99
C LEU A 60 -14.60 4.70 11.05
N LEU A 61 -14.81 4.87 9.76
CA LEU A 61 -13.80 4.78 8.71
C LEU A 61 -13.52 6.17 8.18
N SER A 62 -12.27 6.62 8.30
CA SER A 62 -11.82 7.90 7.75
C SER A 62 -11.30 7.72 6.34
N TYR A 63 -11.66 8.63 5.46
CA TYR A 63 -11.19 8.67 4.08
C TYR A 63 -11.02 10.11 3.60
N ALA A 64 -10.28 10.28 2.53
CA ALA A 64 -10.08 11.57 1.90
C ALA A 64 -10.27 11.47 0.39
N GLU A 65 -10.92 12.46 -0.20
CA GLU A 65 -11.15 12.59 -1.63
C GLU A 65 -10.33 13.74 -2.19
N TYR A 66 -9.65 13.50 -3.31
CA TYR A 66 -8.78 14.46 -4.00
C TYR A 66 -9.03 14.42 -5.51
N GLY A 67 -8.56 15.45 -6.21
CA GLY A 67 -8.69 15.53 -7.66
C GLY A 67 -10.11 15.79 -8.14
N CYS A 68 -10.47 15.21 -9.27
CA CYS A 68 -11.74 15.46 -9.95
C CYS A 68 -12.82 14.48 -9.49
N ARG A 69 -13.81 14.91 -8.71
CA ARG A 69 -14.88 14.04 -8.22
C ARG A 69 -15.70 13.33 -9.30
N ASN A 70 -15.72 13.88 -10.51
CA ASN A 70 -16.37 13.24 -11.66
C ASN A 70 -15.38 12.46 -12.52
N GLY A 71 -14.12 12.38 -12.09
CA GLY A 71 -13.08 11.60 -12.74
C GLY A 71 -13.22 10.10 -12.46
N TYR A 72 -12.34 9.32 -13.07
CA TYR A 72 -12.31 7.88 -12.83
C TYR A 72 -11.80 7.58 -11.41
N PRO A 73 -12.54 6.77 -10.62
CA PRO A 73 -12.17 6.55 -9.22
C PRO A 73 -10.98 5.59 -9.08
N VAL A 74 -10.03 5.98 -8.23
CA VAL A 74 -8.91 5.14 -7.78
C VAL A 74 -8.89 5.12 -6.25
N LEU A 75 -9.05 3.93 -5.66
CA LEU A 75 -8.91 3.71 -4.22
C LEU A 75 -7.46 3.40 -3.87
N VAL A 76 -6.89 4.20 -2.96
CA VAL A 76 -5.52 4.00 -2.45
C VAL A 76 -5.53 3.22 -1.15
N GLN A 77 -4.75 2.15 -1.10
CA GLN A 77 -4.43 1.36 0.08
C GLN A 77 -2.99 1.67 0.48
N HIS A 78 -2.83 2.47 1.51
CA HIS A 78 -1.55 3.03 1.95
C HIS A 78 -0.57 1.99 2.52
N GLY A 79 0.71 2.32 2.60
CA GLY A 79 1.75 1.53 3.26
C GLY A 79 1.56 1.39 4.77
N MET A 80 2.58 0.86 5.47
CA MET A 80 2.50 0.66 6.92
C MET A 80 2.63 1.96 7.70
N ILE A 81 3.54 2.85 7.29
CA ILE A 81 3.68 4.21 7.85
C ILE A 81 3.18 5.18 6.80
N ALA A 82 2.00 5.75 7.01
CA ALA A 82 1.35 6.56 5.99
C ALA A 82 0.21 7.40 6.56
N SER A 83 -0.23 8.37 5.79
CA SER A 83 -1.41 9.17 6.06
C SER A 83 -2.26 9.35 4.81
N ILE A 84 -3.58 9.34 4.97
CA ILE A 84 -4.49 9.73 3.89
C ILE A 84 -4.38 11.22 3.54
N ARG A 85 -3.60 11.99 4.30
CA ARG A 85 -3.36 13.43 4.08
C ARG A 85 -2.21 13.73 3.14
N ASP A 86 -1.41 12.72 2.79
CA ASP A 86 -0.20 12.87 1.96
C ASP A 86 -0.53 12.68 0.48
N TYR A 87 -1.54 13.41 0.00
CA TYR A 87 -2.06 13.32 -1.37
C TYR A 87 -1.07 13.76 -2.44
N HIS A 88 -0.09 14.59 -2.09
CA HIS A 88 0.97 15.02 -3.00
C HIS A 88 1.81 13.87 -3.58
N LEU A 89 1.79 12.71 -2.92
CA LEU A 89 2.36 11.48 -3.49
C LEU A 89 1.67 11.03 -4.79
N PHE A 90 0.51 11.59 -5.10
CA PHE A 90 -0.36 11.16 -6.20
C PHE A 90 -0.68 12.33 -7.16
N ASP A 91 0.14 13.37 -7.16
CA ASP A 91 -0.11 14.57 -7.98
C ASP A 91 -0.28 14.20 -9.46
N HIS A 92 0.50 13.26 -10.01
CA HIS A 92 0.35 12.78 -11.39
C HIS A 92 -1.02 12.17 -11.69
N LEU A 93 -1.62 11.40 -10.77
CA LEU A 93 -2.99 10.89 -10.93
C LEU A 93 -4.03 12.01 -10.85
N ILE A 94 -3.80 12.97 -9.95
CA ILE A 94 -4.71 14.12 -9.77
C ILE A 94 -4.70 15.01 -11.01
N GLU A 95 -3.54 15.24 -11.61
CA GLU A 95 -3.36 16.01 -12.86
C GLU A 95 -4.03 15.33 -14.05
N GLU A 96 -4.06 14.00 -14.10
CA GLU A 96 -4.82 13.22 -15.11
C GLU A 96 -6.34 13.24 -14.87
N GLY A 97 -6.82 13.98 -13.88
CA GLY A 97 -8.25 14.15 -13.61
C GLY A 97 -8.91 12.97 -12.90
N VAL A 98 -8.14 12.15 -12.20
CA VAL A 98 -8.63 11.01 -11.40
C VAL A 98 -9.40 11.51 -10.18
N HIS A 99 -10.45 10.78 -9.77
CA HIS A 99 -11.05 10.87 -8.46
C HIS A 99 -10.27 9.97 -7.49
N LEU A 100 -9.30 10.52 -6.80
CA LEU A 100 -8.46 9.79 -5.86
C LEU A 100 -9.16 9.66 -4.50
N ILE A 101 -9.25 8.44 -3.97
CA ILE A 101 -9.90 8.14 -2.69
C ILE A 101 -8.91 7.39 -1.81
N SER A 102 -8.32 8.08 -0.83
CA SER A 102 -7.41 7.48 0.15
C SER A 102 -8.18 7.06 1.40
N VAL A 103 -8.02 5.80 1.83
CA VAL A 103 -8.78 5.22 2.94
C VAL A 103 -7.83 4.85 4.07
N ALA A 104 -8.05 5.41 5.26
CA ALA A 104 -7.30 5.06 6.46
C ALA A 104 -7.83 3.74 7.03
N ARG A 105 -6.98 2.70 7.06
CA ARG A 105 -7.34 1.41 7.66
C ARG A 105 -7.70 1.56 9.15
N PRO A 106 -8.45 0.60 9.74
CA PRO A 106 -8.79 0.64 11.16
C PRO A 106 -7.59 0.87 12.06
N GLY A 107 -7.67 1.89 12.92
CA GLY A 107 -6.61 2.29 13.83
C GLY A 107 -5.64 3.33 13.31
N TYR A 108 -5.65 3.63 12.00
CA TYR A 108 -4.88 4.74 11.43
C TYR A 108 -5.69 6.05 11.46
N GLY A 109 -5.02 7.15 11.74
CA GLY A 109 -5.64 8.48 11.74
C GLY A 109 -6.93 8.52 12.56
N GLU A 110 -8.01 8.98 11.94
CA GLU A 110 -9.33 9.12 12.58
C GLU A 110 -10.20 7.84 12.47
N SER A 111 -9.69 6.76 11.86
CA SER A 111 -10.41 5.48 11.81
C SER A 111 -10.40 4.77 13.15
N SER A 112 -11.57 4.24 13.56
CA SER A 112 -11.69 3.50 14.82
C SER A 112 -10.75 2.30 14.87
N PRO A 113 -10.19 1.94 16.05
CA PRO A 113 -9.34 0.78 16.23
C PRO A 113 -10.17 -0.52 16.27
N TYR A 114 -10.71 -0.90 15.15
CA TYR A 114 -11.52 -2.11 15.00
C TYR A 114 -10.63 -3.31 14.63
N ALA A 115 -10.67 -4.36 15.48
CA ALA A 115 -9.90 -5.58 15.27
C ALA A 115 -10.60 -6.50 14.25
N MET A 116 -10.09 -6.53 13.02
CA MET A 116 -10.56 -7.45 11.99
C MET A 116 -10.12 -8.88 12.29
N SER A 117 -10.98 -9.85 11.97
CA SER A 117 -10.71 -11.28 12.16
C SER A 117 -9.71 -11.79 11.12
N ASN A 118 -9.83 -11.35 9.87
CA ASN A 118 -8.97 -11.68 8.75
C ASN A 118 -8.95 -10.53 7.72
N MET A 119 -8.15 -10.69 6.69
CA MET A 119 -7.98 -9.65 5.65
C MET A 119 -9.24 -9.46 4.79
N ALA A 120 -10.04 -10.52 4.56
CA ALA A 120 -11.24 -10.43 3.73
C ALA A 120 -12.29 -9.46 4.31
N GLU A 121 -12.33 -9.30 5.64
CA GLU A 121 -13.24 -8.37 6.32
C GLU A 121 -13.00 -6.90 5.89
N TRP A 122 -11.77 -6.57 5.46
CA TRP A 122 -11.49 -5.25 4.91
C TRP A 122 -12.31 -4.93 3.66
N GLY A 123 -12.48 -5.91 2.77
CA GLY A 123 -13.33 -5.72 1.60
C GLY A 123 -14.79 -5.44 1.96
N ASP A 124 -15.30 -6.08 3.03
CA ASP A 124 -16.66 -5.82 3.54
C ASP A 124 -16.77 -4.38 4.10
N ILE A 125 -15.76 -3.92 4.84
CA ILE A 125 -15.70 -2.53 5.36
C ILE A 125 -15.68 -1.52 4.23
N VAL A 126 -14.83 -1.73 3.22
CA VAL A 126 -14.71 -0.83 2.06
C VAL A 126 -15.97 -0.83 1.21
N SER A 127 -16.74 -1.93 1.17
CA SER A 127 -18.01 -1.97 0.44
C SER A 127 -18.98 -0.88 0.90
N VAL A 128 -19.00 -0.57 2.20
CA VAL A 128 -19.84 0.50 2.78
C VAL A 128 -19.43 1.87 2.22
N LEU A 129 -18.13 2.12 2.07
CA LEU A 129 -17.62 3.36 1.47
C LEU A 129 -17.95 3.43 -0.03
N VAL A 130 -17.73 2.35 -0.75
CA VAL A 130 -18.02 2.23 -2.20
C VAL A 130 -19.50 2.50 -2.49
N ASP A 131 -20.40 1.97 -1.67
CA ASP A 131 -21.84 2.21 -1.79
C ASP A 131 -22.20 3.65 -1.42
N LYS A 132 -21.59 4.22 -0.37
CA LYS A 132 -21.78 5.61 0.05
C LYS A 132 -21.36 6.61 -1.02
N LEU A 133 -20.25 6.34 -1.70
CA LEU A 133 -19.74 7.19 -2.78
C LEU A 133 -20.36 6.86 -4.15
N HIS A 134 -21.26 5.87 -4.21
CA HIS A 134 -21.93 5.41 -5.42
C HIS A 134 -20.94 5.05 -6.55
N LEU A 135 -19.82 4.39 -6.20
CA LEU A 135 -18.82 4.00 -7.19
C LEU A 135 -19.29 2.78 -7.98
N PRO A 136 -19.54 2.91 -9.28
CA PRO A 136 -19.96 1.78 -10.12
C PRO A 136 -18.77 0.86 -10.41
N HIS A 137 -17.63 1.44 -10.78
CA HIS A 137 -16.36 0.78 -11.03
C HIS A 137 -15.21 1.65 -10.57
N PHE A 138 -14.10 1.03 -10.18
CA PHE A 138 -12.89 1.72 -9.74
C PHE A 138 -11.66 0.82 -9.84
N ASP A 139 -10.48 1.42 -9.82
CA ASP A 139 -9.22 0.72 -9.67
C ASP A 139 -8.72 0.83 -8.23
N VAL A 140 -7.83 -0.09 -7.83
CA VAL A 140 -7.21 -0.09 -6.51
C VAL A 140 -5.71 0.01 -6.66
N LEU A 141 -5.10 0.97 -5.95
CA LEU A 141 -3.65 1.11 -5.83
C LEU A 141 -3.22 0.70 -4.42
N GLY A 142 -2.43 -0.37 -4.31
CA GLY A 142 -1.85 -0.85 -3.07
C GLY A 142 -0.35 -0.62 -3.01
N ILE A 143 0.13 0.01 -1.95
CA ILE A 143 1.54 0.28 -1.73
C ILE A 143 2.00 -0.50 -0.49
N SER A 144 3.07 -1.31 -0.62
CA SER A 144 3.67 -2.04 0.49
C SER A 144 2.63 -2.85 1.28
N SER A 145 2.40 -2.54 2.57
CA SER A 145 1.36 -3.16 3.41
C SER A 145 -0.07 -2.99 2.88
N GLY A 146 -0.30 -2.11 1.91
CA GLY A 146 -1.58 -1.95 1.24
C GLY A 146 -1.94 -3.09 0.29
N ALA A 147 -0.97 -3.92 -0.16
CA ALA A 147 -1.19 -4.97 -1.14
C ALA A 147 -2.22 -6.03 -0.68
N PRO A 148 -2.12 -6.66 0.51
CA PRO A 148 -3.10 -7.63 0.97
C PRO A 148 -4.52 -7.07 1.05
N TYR A 149 -4.64 -5.81 1.45
CA TYR A 149 -5.91 -5.09 1.53
C TYR A 149 -6.51 -4.81 0.14
N SER A 150 -5.67 -4.55 -0.85
CA SER A 150 -6.10 -4.38 -2.25
C SER A 150 -6.66 -5.67 -2.82
N TYR A 151 -6.02 -6.81 -2.55
CA TYR A 151 -6.53 -8.13 -2.95
C TYR A 151 -7.85 -8.45 -2.25
N ALA A 152 -8.00 -8.12 -0.96
CA ALA A 152 -9.24 -8.31 -0.23
C ALA A 152 -10.41 -7.52 -0.82
N ILE A 153 -10.16 -6.27 -1.26
CA ILE A 153 -11.16 -5.46 -1.98
C ILE A 153 -11.54 -6.13 -3.30
N GLY A 154 -10.56 -6.57 -4.09
CA GLY A 154 -10.81 -7.28 -5.35
C GLY A 154 -11.62 -8.56 -5.16
N TYR A 155 -11.29 -9.35 -4.15
CA TYR A 155 -12.01 -10.56 -3.80
C TYR A 155 -13.48 -10.29 -3.41
N ARG A 156 -13.75 -9.27 -2.59
CA ARG A 156 -15.10 -8.96 -2.09
C ARG A 156 -15.96 -8.16 -3.06
N LEU A 157 -15.35 -7.39 -3.95
CA LEU A 157 -16.04 -6.50 -4.90
C LEU A 157 -15.65 -6.81 -6.35
N PRO A 158 -15.73 -8.09 -6.78
CA PRO A 158 -15.18 -8.51 -8.09
C PRO A 158 -15.82 -7.81 -9.29
N ASP A 159 -17.09 -7.41 -9.18
CA ASP A 159 -17.82 -6.74 -10.25
C ASP A 159 -17.58 -5.22 -10.30
N LYS A 160 -17.00 -4.65 -9.25
CA LYS A 160 -16.72 -3.21 -9.14
C LYS A 160 -15.24 -2.87 -9.36
N VAL A 161 -14.32 -3.72 -8.89
CA VAL A 161 -12.89 -3.53 -9.09
C VAL A 161 -12.47 -3.98 -10.48
N ARG A 162 -11.91 -3.08 -11.28
CA ARG A 162 -11.45 -3.38 -12.64
C ARG A 162 -10.03 -3.90 -12.66
N SER A 163 -9.12 -3.16 -12.05
CA SER A 163 -7.70 -3.52 -11.97
C SER A 163 -7.14 -3.25 -10.58
N ILE A 164 -6.11 -3.99 -10.23
CA ILE A 164 -5.36 -3.82 -9.00
C ILE A 164 -3.92 -3.51 -9.35
N PHE A 165 -3.40 -2.40 -8.84
CA PHE A 165 -2.02 -1.95 -9.02
C PHE A 165 -1.27 -2.10 -7.71
N ILE A 166 -0.15 -2.81 -7.71
CA ILE A 166 0.65 -3.09 -6.52
C ILE A 166 2.09 -2.62 -6.72
N LEU A 167 2.51 -1.71 -5.86
CA LEU A 167 3.90 -1.26 -5.79
C LEU A 167 4.56 -1.80 -4.51
N SER A 168 5.64 -2.56 -4.68
CA SER A 168 6.47 -3.10 -3.58
C SER A 168 5.66 -3.81 -2.49
N GLY A 169 4.67 -4.62 -2.92
CA GLY A 169 3.63 -5.18 -2.05
C GLY A 169 4.15 -6.17 -1.00
N THR A 170 3.58 -6.13 0.20
CA THR A 170 3.75 -7.18 1.21
C THR A 170 3.27 -8.51 0.64
N PRO A 171 4.10 -9.59 0.72
CA PRO A 171 3.78 -10.88 0.13
C PRO A 171 2.75 -11.67 0.95
N ALA A 172 2.30 -12.79 0.41
CA ALA A 172 1.33 -13.70 1.04
C ALA A 172 1.95 -14.49 2.22
N LEU A 173 2.25 -13.81 3.33
CA LEU A 173 2.94 -14.38 4.49
C LEU A 173 2.09 -15.39 5.30
N TYR A 174 0.87 -15.69 4.87
CA TYR A 174 0.12 -16.84 5.37
C TYR A 174 0.63 -18.17 4.78
N ASP A 175 1.33 -18.12 3.64
CA ASP A 175 1.90 -19.28 2.96
C ASP A 175 3.29 -19.61 3.52
N ASP A 176 3.46 -20.85 4.03
CA ASP A 176 4.71 -21.26 4.66
C ASP A 176 5.88 -21.34 3.67
N GLY A 177 5.62 -21.59 2.39
CA GLY A 177 6.65 -21.59 1.34
C GLY A 177 7.22 -20.19 1.11
N ILE A 178 6.39 -19.16 1.18
CA ILE A 178 6.81 -17.75 1.10
C ILE A 178 7.53 -17.34 2.40
N VAL A 179 6.97 -17.71 3.55
CA VAL A 179 7.57 -17.42 4.87
C VAL A 179 8.98 -17.97 4.98
N ALA A 180 9.31 -19.10 4.34
CA ALA A 180 10.66 -19.67 4.34
C ALA A 180 11.73 -18.71 3.78
N PHE A 181 11.35 -17.74 2.95
CA PHE A 181 12.23 -16.71 2.39
C PHE A 181 12.08 -15.34 3.07
N TRP A 182 11.21 -15.25 4.08
CA TRP A 182 10.98 -14.03 4.82
C TRP A 182 12.02 -13.88 5.94
N PRO A 183 12.86 -12.84 5.93
CA PRO A 183 14.01 -12.76 6.85
C PRO A 183 13.63 -12.30 8.26
N TYR A 184 12.39 -11.90 8.46
CA TYR A 184 11.94 -11.31 9.72
C TYR A 184 11.07 -12.28 10.51
N PRO A 185 11.00 -12.16 11.86
CA PRO A 185 10.09 -12.94 12.68
C PRO A 185 8.63 -12.79 12.25
N ILE A 186 7.89 -13.88 12.36
CA ILE A 186 6.44 -13.95 12.11
C ILE A 186 5.74 -14.20 13.44
N GLU A 187 4.96 -13.23 13.88
CA GLU A 187 4.29 -13.23 15.19
C GLU A 187 2.81 -13.62 15.04
N ARG A 188 2.54 -14.83 14.53
CA ARG A 188 1.16 -15.31 14.23
C ARG A 188 0.24 -15.31 15.44
N ASN A 189 0.79 -15.54 16.64
CA ASN A 189 0.03 -15.70 17.87
C ASN A 189 0.16 -14.51 18.83
N ALA A 190 0.82 -13.42 18.41
CA ALA A 190 1.00 -12.26 19.26
C ALA A 190 -0.33 -11.52 19.47
N GLU A 191 -0.56 -11.11 20.69
CA GLU A 191 -1.69 -10.27 21.03
C GLU A 191 -1.52 -8.85 20.47
N ILE A 192 -2.63 -8.19 20.14
CA ILE A 192 -2.60 -6.83 19.58
C ILE A 192 -1.79 -5.86 20.46
N GLY A 193 -1.93 -5.95 21.78
CA GLY A 193 -1.18 -5.09 22.71
C GLY A 193 0.35 -5.30 22.66
N GLU A 194 0.79 -6.52 22.44
CA GLU A 194 2.22 -6.84 22.25
C GLU A 194 2.73 -6.25 20.93
N LEU A 195 1.93 -6.38 19.86
CA LEU A 195 2.27 -5.81 18.55
C LEU A 195 2.24 -4.28 18.56
N GLN A 196 1.38 -3.64 19.35
CA GLN A 196 1.40 -2.19 19.57
C GLN A 196 2.69 -1.71 20.23
N MET A 197 3.17 -2.43 21.25
CA MET A 197 4.47 -2.13 21.87
C MET A 197 5.61 -2.34 20.89
N LEU A 198 5.58 -3.46 20.15
CA LEU A 198 6.56 -3.76 19.12
C LEU A 198 6.60 -2.66 18.03
N ALA A 199 5.44 -2.22 17.53
CA ALA A 199 5.35 -1.17 16.54
C ALA A 199 5.96 0.15 17.01
N LYS A 200 5.70 0.54 18.27
CA LYS A 200 6.31 1.74 18.86
C LYS A 200 7.84 1.65 18.94
N ASP A 201 8.33 0.51 19.40
CA ASP A 201 9.76 0.32 19.56
C ASP A 201 10.50 0.28 18.22
N LEU A 202 9.89 -0.38 17.20
CA LEU A 202 10.52 -0.54 15.90
C LEU A 202 10.50 0.73 15.06
N PHE A 203 9.36 1.42 15.01
CA PHE A 203 9.16 2.47 14.02
C PHE A 203 9.25 3.88 14.60
N PHE A 204 9.06 4.05 15.92
CA PHE A 204 8.90 5.37 16.50
C PHE A 204 9.86 5.66 17.68
N SER A 205 10.67 4.68 18.10
CA SER A 205 11.65 4.93 19.14
C SER A 205 12.80 5.78 18.59
N GLY A 206 13.05 6.92 19.22
CA GLY A 206 14.19 7.80 18.87
C GLY A 206 13.90 8.77 17.70
N LEU A 207 12.65 8.96 17.33
CA LEU A 207 12.25 10.05 16.43
C LEU A 207 12.55 11.41 17.04
N ALA A 208 12.96 12.36 16.21
CA ALA A 208 13.07 13.75 16.59
C ALA A 208 11.68 14.40 16.74
N GLU A 209 11.59 15.50 17.50
CA GLU A 209 10.31 16.23 17.67
C GLU A 209 9.72 16.69 16.34
N GLU A 210 10.55 17.07 15.39
CA GLU A 210 10.16 17.46 14.04
C GLU A 210 9.50 16.33 13.26
N ASP A 211 9.95 15.07 13.41
CA ASP A 211 9.34 13.92 12.77
C ASP A 211 7.90 13.68 13.27
N LEU A 212 7.63 13.98 14.54
CA LEU A 212 6.30 13.87 15.13
C LEU A 212 5.27 14.83 14.53
N LEU A 213 5.71 15.82 13.75
CA LEU A 213 4.83 16.76 13.04
C LEU A 213 4.37 16.21 11.69
N ARG A 214 5.04 15.21 11.15
CA ARG A 214 4.70 14.58 9.87
C ARG A 214 3.36 13.85 9.95
N ASN A 215 2.55 13.97 8.88
CA ASN A 215 1.22 13.35 8.84
C ASN A 215 1.29 11.82 8.93
N ASP A 216 2.19 11.19 8.16
CA ASP A 216 2.38 9.74 8.13
C ASP A 216 2.73 9.17 9.51
N ILE A 217 3.63 9.82 10.24
CA ILE A 217 4.01 9.44 11.60
C ILE A 217 2.81 9.60 12.56
N ARG A 218 2.16 10.77 12.55
CA ARG A 218 1.06 11.07 13.46
C ARG A 218 -0.12 10.11 13.27
N ASP A 219 -0.54 9.89 12.02
CA ASP A 219 -1.69 9.03 11.73
C ASP A 219 -1.37 7.55 12.01
N SER A 220 -0.13 7.11 11.80
CA SER A 220 0.30 5.76 12.13
C SER A 220 0.43 5.52 13.64
N MET A 221 0.77 6.54 14.44
CA MET A 221 0.84 6.48 15.90
C MET A 221 -0.52 6.55 16.59
N MET A 222 -1.58 6.98 15.86
CA MET A 222 -2.93 7.07 16.43
C MET A 222 -3.39 5.73 17.03
N ASN A 223 -4.32 5.81 17.96
CA ASN A 223 -4.86 4.63 18.63
C ASN A 223 -3.77 3.71 19.21
N ASN A 224 -2.66 4.30 19.69
CA ASN A 224 -1.53 3.56 20.27
C ASN A 224 -0.85 2.61 19.26
N CYS A 225 -0.70 3.02 18.00
CA CYS A 225 -0.17 2.20 16.89
C CYS A 225 -1.01 0.97 16.54
N PHE A 226 -2.32 1.01 16.85
CA PHE A 226 -3.20 -0.13 16.60
C PHE A 226 -3.22 -0.54 15.12
N GLY A 227 -3.23 0.41 14.20
CA GLY A 227 -3.24 0.13 12.76
C GLY A 227 -2.03 -0.70 12.33
N ILE A 228 -0.83 -0.30 12.72
CA ILE A 228 0.41 -1.06 12.44
C ILE A 228 0.37 -2.44 13.10
N ALA A 229 -0.06 -2.51 14.36
CA ALA A 229 -0.17 -3.77 15.07
C ALA A 229 -1.11 -4.76 14.36
N GLN A 230 -2.22 -4.26 13.85
CA GLN A 230 -3.15 -5.06 13.05
C GLN A 230 -2.55 -5.49 11.71
N ASP A 231 -1.84 -4.61 11.00
CA ASP A 231 -1.13 -4.95 9.76
C ASP A 231 -0.10 -6.06 10.01
N LEU A 232 0.69 -5.96 11.08
CA LEU A 232 1.65 -6.99 11.48
C LEU A 232 0.99 -8.34 11.77
N ARG A 233 -0.18 -8.34 12.39
CA ARG A 233 -0.93 -9.56 12.69
C ARG A 233 -1.55 -10.16 11.42
N LEU A 234 -2.31 -9.36 10.68
CA LEU A 234 -3.13 -9.86 9.57
C LEU A 234 -2.31 -10.35 8.38
N ARG A 235 -1.11 -9.77 8.15
CA ARG A 235 -0.27 -10.19 7.02
C ARG A 235 0.15 -11.66 7.05
N CYS A 236 0.20 -12.28 8.25
CA CYS A 236 0.76 -13.62 8.46
C CYS A 236 -0.24 -14.67 8.95
N VAL A 237 -1.51 -14.32 9.14
CA VAL A 237 -2.59 -15.26 9.42
C VAL A 237 -3.39 -15.55 8.14
N ASP A 238 -4.31 -16.52 8.19
CA ASP A 238 -5.23 -16.78 7.07
C ASP A 238 -5.96 -15.49 6.68
N TRP A 239 -5.89 -15.13 5.40
CA TRP A 239 -6.53 -13.91 4.88
C TRP A 239 -8.06 -14.04 4.71
N GLY A 240 -8.60 -15.25 4.86
CA GLY A 240 -10.02 -15.53 4.64
C GLY A 240 -10.41 -15.63 3.16
N PHE A 241 -9.42 -15.70 2.25
CA PHE A 241 -9.57 -15.94 0.82
C PHE A 241 -8.25 -16.45 0.23
N CYS A 242 -8.32 -17.06 -0.94
CA CYS A 242 -7.15 -17.44 -1.70
C CYS A 242 -6.83 -16.37 -2.76
N LEU A 243 -5.55 -16.10 -3.02
CA LEU A 243 -5.14 -15.20 -4.12
C LEU A 243 -5.64 -15.68 -5.48
N ALA A 244 -5.83 -16.98 -5.65
CA ALA A 244 -6.43 -17.56 -6.86
C ALA A 244 -7.90 -17.13 -7.10
N ASP A 245 -8.57 -16.58 -6.09
CA ASP A 245 -9.94 -16.08 -6.20
C ASP A 245 -9.98 -14.58 -6.59
N VAL A 246 -8.85 -13.89 -6.65
CA VAL A 246 -8.73 -12.50 -7.10
C VAL A 246 -8.73 -12.51 -8.64
N ARG A 247 -9.87 -12.14 -9.23
CA ARG A 247 -10.13 -12.29 -10.67
C ARG A 247 -9.71 -11.10 -11.54
N GLN A 248 -9.38 -9.99 -10.90
CA GLN A 248 -8.96 -8.77 -11.57
C GLN A 248 -7.58 -8.96 -12.20
N HIS A 249 -7.32 -8.19 -13.25
CA HIS A 249 -5.95 -8.03 -13.71
C HIS A 249 -5.13 -7.29 -12.67
N VAL A 250 -4.03 -7.91 -12.23
CA VAL A 250 -3.11 -7.34 -11.24
C VAL A 250 -1.83 -6.88 -11.92
N TYR A 251 -1.52 -5.60 -11.82
CA TYR A 251 -0.24 -5.02 -12.21
C TYR A 251 0.64 -4.91 -10.97
N MET A 252 1.70 -5.69 -10.90
CA MET A 252 2.61 -5.68 -9.76
C MET A 252 3.99 -5.27 -10.21
N GLN A 253 4.59 -4.28 -9.53
CA GLN A 253 5.98 -3.89 -9.72
C GLN A 253 6.77 -4.10 -8.42
N HIS A 254 7.97 -4.68 -8.54
CA HIS A 254 8.84 -4.92 -7.39
C HIS A 254 10.32 -4.80 -7.78
N SER A 255 11.15 -4.24 -6.88
CA SER A 255 12.59 -4.11 -7.11
C SER A 255 13.36 -5.36 -6.68
N ARG A 256 14.35 -5.78 -7.49
CA ARG A 256 15.31 -6.82 -7.08
C ARG A 256 16.17 -6.38 -5.90
N ALA A 257 16.39 -5.08 -5.76
CA ALA A 257 17.21 -4.49 -4.71
C ALA A 257 16.40 -4.07 -3.47
N ASP A 258 15.12 -4.44 -3.40
CA ASP A 258 14.28 -4.17 -2.24
C ASP A 258 14.84 -4.84 -0.99
N SER A 259 15.31 -4.02 -0.05
CA SER A 259 15.92 -4.46 1.21
C SER A 259 14.89 -4.76 2.31
N GLN A 260 13.62 -4.35 2.12
CA GLN A 260 12.55 -4.51 3.11
C GLN A 260 11.66 -5.72 2.81
N VAL A 261 11.30 -5.91 1.55
CA VAL A 261 10.50 -7.04 1.09
C VAL A 261 11.31 -7.83 0.06
N PRO A 262 11.82 -9.02 0.42
CA PRO A 262 12.66 -9.80 -0.49
C PRO A 262 11.96 -10.09 -1.81
N PHE A 263 12.62 -9.78 -2.91
CA PHE A 263 12.11 -9.98 -4.28
C PHE A 263 11.48 -11.35 -4.51
N ILE A 264 12.13 -12.41 -4.02
CA ILE A 264 11.64 -13.79 -4.20
C ILE A 264 10.23 -13.98 -3.63
N THR A 265 9.92 -13.33 -2.51
CA THR A 265 8.60 -13.46 -1.87
C THR A 265 7.50 -12.75 -2.67
N ALA A 266 7.82 -11.61 -3.29
CA ALA A 266 6.92 -10.91 -4.20
C ALA A 266 6.70 -11.72 -5.49
N GLU A 267 7.76 -12.29 -6.07
CA GLU A 267 7.67 -13.16 -7.24
C GLU A 267 6.83 -14.41 -6.96
N MET A 268 6.98 -15.05 -5.80
CA MET A 268 6.15 -16.19 -5.41
C MET A 268 4.68 -15.79 -5.25
N THR A 269 4.43 -14.64 -4.62
CA THR A 269 3.06 -14.11 -4.44
C THR A 269 2.40 -13.82 -5.79
N SER A 270 3.14 -13.23 -6.75
CA SER A 270 2.60 -12.93 -8.07
C SER A 270 2.14 -14.19 -8.83
N LYS A 271 2.82 -15.33 -8.61
CA LYS A 271 2.46 -16.62 -9.21
C LYS A 271 1.20 -17.28 -8.61
N MET A 272 0.73 -16.80 -7.46
CA MET A 272 -0.54 -17.25 -6.85
C MET A 272 -1.76 -16.56 -7.44
N LEU A 273 -1.57 -15.43 -8.13
CA LEU A 273 -2.62 -14.67 -8.79
C LEU A 273 -2.91 -15.23 -10.19
N PRO A 274 -4.19 -15.43 -10.57
CA PRO A 274 -4.52 -16.03 -11.85
C PRO A 274 -4.21 -15.15 -13.07
N ASP A 275 -4.25 -13.83 -12.90
CA ASP A 275 -3.95 -12.83 -13.94
C ASP A 275 -3.09 -11.72 -13.37
N CYS A 276 -1.76 -11.91 -13.40
CA CYS A 276 -0.79 -10.97 -12.86
C CYS A 276 0.30 -10.64 -13.87
N ARG A 277 0.41 -9.35 -14.20
CA ARG A 277 1.59 -8.81 -14.88
C ARG A 277 2.59 -8.37 -13.80
N PHE A 278 3.65 -9.16 -13.64
CA PHE A 278 4.72 -8.87 -12.70
C PHE A 278 5.88 -8.18 -13.40
N GLU A 279 6.11 -6.93 -13.07
CA GLU A 279 7.19 -6.10 -13.61
C GLU A 279 8.33 -5.99 -12.60
N ILE A 280 9.56 -6.19 -13.09
CA ILE A 280 10.76 -6.24 -12.27
C ILE A 280 11.56 -4.97 -12.50
N ARG A 281 11.86 -4.27 -11.42
CA ARG A 281 12.84 -3.19 -11.41
C ARG A 281 14.18 -3.77 -10.99
N GLU A 282 15.21 -3.56 -11.80
CA GLU A 282 16.55 -4.07 -11.48
C GLU A 282 17.22 -3.26 -10.35
N HIS A 283 16.84 -2.00 -10.20
CA HIS A 283 17.41 -1.06 -9.22
C HIS A 283 16.29 -0.30 -8.49
N GLY A 284 16.66 0.33 -7.39
CA GLY A 284 15.75 1.11 -6.55
C GLY A 284 15.41 0.39 -5.26
N GLU A 285 15.07 1.18 -4.27
CA GLU A 285 14.69 0.70 -2.94
C GLU A 285 13.23 0.25 -2.88
N HIS A 286 12.74 -0.02 -1.68
CA HIS A 286 11.37 -0.44 -1.43
C HIS A 286 10.35 0.61 -1.90
N PHE A 287 10.58 1.87 -1.58
CA PHE A 287 9.67 2.96 -1.88
C PHE A 287 10.42 4.31 -1.94
N SER A 288 10.07 5.13 -2.92
CA SER A 288 10.30 6.57 -2.95
C SER A 288 9.20 7.23 -3.78
N SER A 289 9.10 8.58 -3.74
CA SER A 289 8.15 9.31 -4.59
C SER A 289 8.43 9.07 -6.07
N GLU A 290 9.69 9.09 -6.49
CA GLU A 290 10.10 8.88 -7.87
C GLU A 290 9.74 7.45 -8.36
N ILE A 291 9.83 6.45 -7.48
CA ILE A 291 9.41 5.07 -7.80
C ILE A 291 7.89 5.00 -7.99
N LEU A 292 7.14 5.69 -7.15
CA LEU A 292 5.69 5.75 -7.26
C LEU A 292 5.27 6.51 -8.52
N ASP A 293 5.90 7.65 -8.80
CA ASP A 293 5.63 8.45 -10.00
C ASP A 293 5.87 7.65 -11.28
N ASP A 294 7.03 6.98 -11.38
CA ASP A 294 7.35 6.09 -12.51
C ASP A 294 6.32 4.96 -12.67
N PHE A 295 5.88 4.35 -11.56
CA PHE A 295 4.84 3.31 -11.59
C PHE A 295 3.49 3.87 -12.05
N ILE A 296 3.09 5.03 -11.59
CA ILE A 296 1.86 5.71 -12.02
C ILE A 296 1.92 6.01 -13.51
N GLU A 297 3.01 6.61 -13.98
CA GLU A 297 3.17 7.00 -15.38
C GLU A 297 3.22 5.81 -16.33
N THR A 298 3.91 4.74 -15.94
CA THR A 298 4.15 3.60 -16.83
C THR A 298 3.07 2.52 -16.77
N ALA A 299 2.46 2.30 -15.60
CA ALA A 299 1.48 1.23 -15.41
C ALA A 299 0.04 1.73 -15.35
N MET A 300 -0.23 2.87 -14.67
CA MET A 300 -1.60 3.28 -14.40
C MET A 300 -2.16 4.22 -15.48
N ILE A 301 -1.49 5.32 -15.79
CA ILE A 301 -1.98 6.34 -16.72
C ILE A 301 -2.36 5.77 -18.10
N PRO A 302 -1.55 4.90 -18.72
CA PRO A 302 -1.91 4.33 -20.02
C PRO A 302 -3.25 3.57 -20.02
N LEU A 303 -3.59 2.92 -18.92
CA LEU A 303 -4.83 2.17 -18.76
C LEU A 303 -6.03 3.07 -18.44
N LEU A 304 -5.81 4.10 -17.64
CA LEU A 304 -6.83 5.10 -17.30
C LEU A 304 -7.28 5.88 -18.56
N GLN A 305 -6.37 6.22 -19.45
CA GLN A 305 -6.66 6.91 -20.70
C GLN A 305 -7.50 6.06 -21.67
N ILE A 306 -7.32 4.72 -21.67
CA ILE A 306 -8.14 3.81 -22.47
C ILE A 306 -9.59 3.82 -21.96
N VAL A 307 -9.78 3.87 -20.64
CA VAL A 307 -11.10 3.84 -19.99
C VAL A 307 -11.89 5.12 -20.17
N GLY A 308 -11.22 6.26 -20.25
CA GLY A 308 -11.85 7.57 -20.44
C GLY A 308 -12.44 7.80 -21.83
N GLN A 309 -12.22 6.89 -22.79
CA GLN A 309 -12.79 7.02 -24.14
C GLN A 309 -14.23 6.47 -24.19
N PRO A 310 -15.21 7.23 -24.69
CA PRO A 310 -16.57 6.74 -24.86
C PRO A 310 -16.60 5.52 -25.81
N GLY A 311 -16.94 4.34 -25.29
CA GLY A 311 -17.08 3.11 -26.08
C GLY A 311 -15.98 2.07 -25.95
N ALA A 312 -14.97 2.27 -25.11
CA ALA A 312 -13.93 1.28 -24.86
C ALA A 312 -14.45 0.17 -23.92
N HIS A 313 -14.79 -0.98 -24.48
CA HIS A 313 -14.86 -2.23 -23.73
C HIS A 313 -13.42 -2.68 -23.45
N ALA A 314 -13.15 -3.13 -22.20
CA ALA A 314 -11.85 -3.66 -21.82
C ALA A 314 -11.41 -4.77 -22.79
N PRO A 315 -10.17 -4.76 -23.30
CA PRO A 315 -9.69 -5.83 -24.16
C PRO A 315 -9.49 -7.08 -23.29
N HIS A 316 -10.31 -8.10 -23.51
CA HIS A 316 -10.00 -9.45 -23.09
C HIS A 316 -8.82 -9.94 -23.92
N GLY A 317 -7.68 -10.22 -23.27
CA GLY A 317 -6.57 -11.00 -23.82
C GLY A 317 -5.75 -10.27 -24.89
N VAL A 318 -4.68 -9.59 -24.50
CA VAL A 318 -3.58 -9.28 -25.41
C VAL A 318 -2.70 -10.52 -25.49
N GLU A 319 -2.74 -11.21 -26.64
CA GLU A 319 -1.83 -12.33 -26.95
C GLU A 319 -0.37 -11.89 -26.78
N ALA A 320 0.39 -12.70 -26.05
CA ALA A 320 1.82 -12.58 -25.88
C ALA A 320 2.52 -12.59 -27.25
N ARG A 321 3.04 -11.47 -27.71
CA ARG A 321 3.99 -11.45 -28.83
C ARG A 321 5.29 -12.09 -28.34
N GLN A 322 5.56 -13.31 -28.82
CA GLN A 322 6.86 -13.96 -28.73
C GLN A 322 7.88 -13.08 -29.47
N VAL A 323 8.84 -12.53 -28.73
CA VAL A 323 10.06 -11.96 -29.31
C VAL A 323 10.97 -13.11 -29.69
N THR A 324 10.97 -13.48 -30.95
CA THR A 324 11.97 -14.39 -31.53
C THR A 324 13.30 -13.64 -31.64
N THR A 325 14.24 -13.99 -30.79
CA THR A 325 15.66 -13.65 -31.01
C THR A 325 16.20 -14.51 -32.15
N SER A 326 16.44 -13.92 -33.30
CA SER A 326 17.26 -14.51 -34.34
C SER A 326 18.73 -14.28 -34.00
N ALA A 327 19.43 -15.38 -33.74
CA ALA A 327 20.87 -15.42 -33.69
C ALA A 327 21.45 -15.19 -35.12
N HIS A 328 22.40 -14.28 -35.21
CA HIS A 328 23.49 -14.31 -36.20
C HIS A 328 24.77 -13.86 -35.52
#